data_9adb75420d29d07669f9219889b1b18b
#
_entry.id   9adb75420d29d07669f9219889b1b18b
#
_cell.length_a   1.000
_cell.length_b   1.000
_cell.length_c   1.000
_cell.angle_alpha   90.00
_cell.angle_beta   90.00
_cell.angle_gamma   90.00
#
_symmetry.space_group_name_H-M   'P 1'
#
loop_
_entity.id
_entity.type
_entity.pdbx_description
1 polymer ?
#
loop_
_entity_poly.entity_id
_entity_poly.type
_entity_poly.pdbx_seq_one_letter_code
_entity_poly.pdbx_strand_id
1 'polypeptide(L)' 'MKSPEVSIIVPVYKVEDYLERCVKSILAQTYTDFELILVDDGSPDRCGEMCDVFAKEDPRIRVIHKKMVV' A
#
# COMPACT_ATOMS: atom_id res chain seq x y z
N MET A 1 -22.02 7.40 -2.82
CA MET A 1 -20.90 6.46 -3.01
C MET A 1 -20.65 5.68 -1.74
N LYS A 2 -20.57 4.40 -1.86
CA LYS A 2 -20.40 3.53 -0.69
C LYS A 2 -18.94 3.46 -0.28
N SER A 3 -18.66 3.66 1.01
CA SER A 3 -17.32 3.49 1.55
C SER A 3 -16.96 2.00 1.60
N PRO A 4 -15.68 1.65 1.43
CA PRO A 4 -15.27 0.27 1.59
C PRO A 4 -15.52 -0.19 3.03
N GLU A 5 -15.86 -1.45 3.19
CA GLU A 5 -16.20 -2.00 4.49
C GLU A 5 -14.96 -2.21 5.36
N VAL A 6 -13.82 -2.50 4.74
CA VAL A 6 -12.57 -2.79 5.45
C VAL A 6 -11.45 -1.93 4.89
N SER A 7 -10.67 -1.35 5.78
CA SER A 7 -9.45 -0.64 5.40
C SER A 7 -8.25 -1.43 5.92
N ILE A 8 -7.37 -1.82 5.01
CA ILE A 8 -6.16 -2.56 5.35
C ILE A 8 -5.00 -1.58 5.32
N ILE A 9 -4.32 -1.40 6.43
CA ILE A 9 -3.21 -0.46 6.54
C ILE A 9 -1.91 -1.22 6.62
N VAL A 10 -1.00 -0.95 5.69
CA VAL A 10 0.30 -1.62 5.63
C VAL A 10 1.40 -0.57 5.79
N PRO A 11 2.16 -0.63 6.88
CA PRO A 11 3.31 0.25 7.02
C PRO A 11 4.43 -0.20 6.10
N VAL A 12 5.03 0.75 5.39
CA VAL A 12 6.06 0.47 4.40
C VAL A 12 7.35 1.19 4.79
N TYR A 13 8.36 0.39 5.18
CA TYR A 13 9.67 0.92 5.48
C TYR A 13 10.72 -0.16 5.26
N LYS A 14 11.61 0.05 4.30
CA LYS A 14 12.67 -0.90 3.95
C LYS A 14 12.16 -2.32 3.69
N VAL A 15 11.02 -2.43 3.00
CA VAL A 15 10.41 -3.72 2.68
C VAL A 15 10.34 -3.96 1.17
N GLU A 16 11.28 -3.37 0.44
CA GLU A 16 11.31 -3.46 -1.02
C GLU A 16 11.19 -4.91 -1.51
N ASP A 17 11.89 -5.84 -0.86
CA ASP A 17 11.89 -7.24 -1.28
C ASP A 17 10.56 -7.95 -1.04
N TYR A 18 9.73 -7.41 -0.15
CA TYR A 18 8.48 -8.05 0.25
C TYR A 18 7.24 -7.34 -0.25
N LEU A 19 7.38 -6.07 -0.62
CA LEU A 19 6.23 -5.21 -0.87
C LEU A 19 5.34 -5.73 -1.98
N GLU A 20 5.94 -6.11 -3.10
CA GLU A 20 5.17 -6.63 -4.23
C GLU A 20 4.40 -7.89 -3.85
N ARG A 21 5.06 -8.82 -3.18
CA ARG A 21 4.43 -10.06 -2.74
C ARG A 21 3.29 -9.79 -1.77
N CYS A 22 3.51 -8.88 -0.83
CA CYS A 22 2.51 -8.52 0.16
C CYS A 22 1.27 -7.90 -0.50
N VAL A 23 1.48 -6.95 -1.40
CA VAL A 23 0.38 -6.29 -2.09
C VAL A 23 -0.40 -7.27 -2.95
N LYS A 24 0.31 -8.09 -3.73
CA LYS A 24 -0.35 -9.08 -4.58
C LYS A 24 -1.15 -10.09 -3.78
N SER A 25 -0.63 -10.49 -2.64
CA SER A 25 -1.33 -11.42 -1.75
C SER A 25 -2.64 -10.82 -1.24
N ILE A 26 -2.62 -9.56 -0.86
CA ILE A 26 -3.82 -8.88 -0.38
C ILE A 26 -4.85 -8.72 -1.50
N LEU A 27 -4.40 -8.34 -2.68
CA LEU A 27 -5.30 -8.14 -3.82
C LEU A 27 -5.91 -9.44 -4.33
N ALA A 28 -5.26 -10.57 -4.06
CA ALA A 28 -5.73 -11.88 -4.50
C ALA A 28 -6.79 -12.48 -3.58
N GLN A 29 -7.11 -11.83 -2.47
CA GLN A 29 -8.12 -12.33 -1.54
C GLN A 29 -9.50 -12.33 -2.19
N THR A 30 -10.34 -13.26 -1.76
CA THR A 30 -11.70 -13.37 -2.30
C THR A 30 -12.58 -12.20 -1.91
N TYR A 31 -12.32 -11.59 -0.77
CA TYR A 31 -13.08 -10.42 -0.34
C TYR A 31 -12.58 -9.20 -1.10
N THR A 32 -13.47 -8.51 -1.80
CA THR A 32 -13.10 -7.41 -2.68
C THR A 32 -13.52 -6.03 -2.19
N ASP A 33 -14.35 -5.96 -1.16
CA ASP A 33 -14.86 -4.69 -0.65
C ASP A 33 -13.92 -4.13 0.41
N PHE A 34 -12.71 -3.74 -0.02
CA PHE A 34 -11.70 -3.17 0.87
C PHE A 34 -10.91 -2.08 0.19
N GLU A 35 -10.26 -1.26 1.00
CA GLU A 35 -9.22 -0.36 0.49
C GLU A 35 -7.89 -0.73 1.14
N LEU A 36 -6.83 -0.62 0.36
CA LEU A 36 -5.48 -0.90 0.84
C LEU A 36 -4.74 0.42 0.96
N ILE A 37 -4.29 0.74 2.16
CA ILE A 37 -3.57 1.97 2.41
C ILE A 37 -2.11 1.63 2.71
N LEU A 38 -1.24 2.03 1.80
CA LEU A 38 0.20 1.84 1.96
C LEU A 38 0.78 3.12 2.58
N VAL A 39 1.31 3.00 3.77
CA VAL A 39 1.90 4.14 4.47
C VAL A 39 3.41 4.08 4.31
N ASP A 40 3.93 4.89 3.40
CA ASP A 40 5.38 4.98 3.19
C ASP A 40 5.97 5.94 4.21
N ASP A 41 6.67 5.40 5.17
CA ASP A 41 7.22 6.14 6.29
C ASP A 41 8.66 6.61 6.02
N GLY A 42 8.85 7.30 4.91
CA GLY A 42 10.15 7.86 4.54
C GLY A 42 11.20 6.83 4.21
N SER A 43 10.78 5.72 3.62
CA SER A 43 11.69 4.64 3.29
C SER A 43 12.81 5.10 2.35
N PRO A 44 14.08 4.77 2.64
CA PRO A 44 15.20 5.17 1.78
C PRO A 44 15.35 4.30 0.54
N ASP A 45 14.65 3.17 0.46
CA ASP A 45 14.69 2.29 -0.70
C ASP A 45 13.62 2.68 -1.73
N ARG A 46 13.30 1.78 -2.64
CA ARG A 46 12.37 2.06 -3.73
C ARG A 46 10.90 1.89 -3.35
N CYS A 47 10.61 1.67 -2.09
CA CYS A 47 9.23 1.43 -1.65
C CYS A 47 8.28 2.54 -2.03
N GLY A 48 8.70 3.81 -1.92
CA GLY A 48 7.87 4.94 -2.28
C GLY A 48 7.41 4.90 -3.73
N GLU A 49 8.35 4.61 -4.64
CA GLU A 49 8.04 4.50 -6.06
C GLU A 49 7.13 3.31 -6.33
N MET A 50 7.41 2.19 -5.68
CA MET A 50 6.61 0.98 -5.83
C MET A 50 5.17 1.21 -5.38
N CYS A 51 4.99 1.90 -4.27
CA CYS A 51 3.65 2.23 -3.77
C CYS A 51 2.87 3.05 -4.79
N ASP A 52 3.51 4.03 -5.41
CA ASP A 52 2.84 4.87 -6.40
C ASP A 52 2.42 4.07 -7.63
N VAL A 53 3.26 3.13 -8.06
CA VAL A 53 2.92 2.26 -9.18
C VAL A 53 1.71 1.39 -8.84
N PHE A 54 1.70 0.80 -7.66
CA PHE A 54 0.57 -0.02 -7.24
C PHE A 54 -0.74 0.79 -7.19
N ALA A 55 -0.68 2.02 -6.70
CA ALA A 55 -1.86 2.88 -6.63
C ALA A 55 -2.41 3.22 -8.01
N LYS A 56 -1.53 3.31 -9.00
CA LYS A 56 -1.97 3.54 -10.39
C LYS A 56 -2.61 2.31 -10.99
N GLU A 57 -2.14 1.13 -10.60
CA GLU A 57 -2.63 -0.12 -11.17
C GLU A 57 -3.98 -0.56 -10.61
N ASP A 58 -4.27 -0.20 -9.36
CA ASP A 58 -5.50 -0.66 -8.70
C ASP A 58 -6.14 0.49 -7.93
N PRO A 59 -7.40 0.85 -8.25
CA PRO A 59 -8.08 1.96 -7.58
C PRO A 59 -8.36 1.71 -6.10
N ARG A 60 -8.23 0.47 -5.63
CA ARG A 60 -8.42 0.16 -4.23
C ARG A 60 -7.21 0.52 -3.38
N ILE A 61 -6.07 0.82 -4.03
CA ILE A 61 -4.83 1.14 -3.33
C ILE A 61 -4.68 2.64 -3.18
N ARG A 62 -4.41 3.07 -1.96
CA ARG A 62 -4.09 4.46 -1.63
C ARG A 62 -2.71 4.50 -1.00
N VAL A 63 -2.00 5.59 -1.21
CA VAL A 63 -0.64 5.75 -0.69
C VAL A 63 -0.55 7.02 0.13
N ILE A 64 0.05 6.90 1.29
CA ILE A 64 0.36 8.05 2.13
C ILE A 64 1.87 8.10 2.29
N HIS A 65 2.48 9.18 1.84
CA HIS A 65 3.92 9.39 2.01
C HIS A 65 4.14 10.26 3.22
N LYS A 66 4.88 9.73 4.20
CA LYS A 66 5.22 10.48 5.41
C LYS A 66 6.71 10.73 5.45
N LYS A 67 7.08 11.92 5.89
CA LYS A 67 8.50 12.19 6.14
C LYS A 67 8.89 11.52 7.45
N MET A 68 10.07 10.88 7.43
CA MET A 68 10.62 10.37 8.67
C MET A 68 10.97 11.55 9.58
N VAL A 69 10.44 11.53 10.78
CA VAL A 69 10.74 12.54 11.80
C VAL A 69 11.88 12.02 12.64
N VAL A 70 12.97 12.78 12.65
CA VAL A 70 14.15 12.41 13.42
C VAL A 70 14.12 13.10 14.76
#